data_425541d6edebcd60243bcc02c9555663
#
_entry.id   425541d6edebcd60243bcc02c9555663
#
_cell.length_a   1.000
_cell.length_b   1.000
_cell.length_c   1.000
_cell.angle_alpha   90.00
_cell.angle_beta   90.00
_cell.angle_gamma   90.00
#
_symmetry.space_group_name_H-M   'P 1'
#
loop_
_entity.id
_entity.type
_entity.pdbx_description
1 polymer ?
#
loop_
_entity_poly.entity_id
_entity_poly.type
_entity_poly.pdbx_seq_one_letter_code
_entity_poly.pdbx_strand_id
1 'polypeptide(L)'
;MHIELPYGKGTVPLDVPDKNLLEIALPKEYIPSRDPELMIQEAMQHPLGSGRLSAIVGPGETVAIVIDDYTRPCPTKTLLPPVLDELKKAGVNDLDVLIIIATGTHTPPSADVVKELVGDKIFRNYMIISNDAVNGNHVNVGRTKRGNDIEILKEFIDADLKILLGDIEYHYFAGYGGTRKSILPGISSKNTIQRNHSLLFEKHSCMGLLKENPIHQEMNEAMHLAGCDFALSVVQNSHHRIVGAWAGKPELVMDAGVKLVDTMYKKEISEAPDIVITAANGHPHDINLYQAMKAMHTACQIVKPHGVIILIAECPEGHGSQLYIDWLKKYTTSEEIQKALQNNFIIGAHKAFYHRIAVENHPVILVSAMDTPDVTNLFGFTKEKTPNDALSKALALSG
;
A
#
# COMPACT_ATOMS: atom_id res chain seq x y z
N MET A 1 -4.39 19.60 26.81
CA MET A 1 -3.55 19.48 25.59
C MET A 1 -4.35 19.91 24.38
N HIS A 2 -3.87 20.91 23.61
CA HIS A 2 -4.46 21.34 22.34
C HIS A 2 -3.76 20.62 21.19
N ILE A 3 -4.52 20.07 20.22
CA ILE A 3 -4.01 19.27 19.10
C ILE A 3 -4.70 19.74 17.82
N GLU A 4 -3.95 19.99 16.76
CA GLU A 4 -4.46 20.25 15.43
C GLU A 4 -4.48 18.94 14.61
N LEU A 5 -5.66 18.47 14.22
CA LEU A 5 -5.83 17.24 13.46
C LEU A 5 -6.01 17.53 11.97
N PRO A 6 -5.30 16.82 11.06
CA PRO A 6 -5.48 16.99 9.62
C PRO A 6 -6.94 16.72 9.19
N TYR A 7 -7.49 17.64 8.36
CA TYR A 7 -8.86 17.56 7.86
C TYR A 7 -8.97 18.31 6.54
N GLY A 8 -9.27 17.62 5.47
CA GLY A 8 -9.27 18.21 4.14
C GLY A 8 -7.92 18.84 3.81
N LYS A 9 -7.96 20.09 3.34
CA LYS A 9 -6.75 20.89 3.04
C LYS A 9 -6.24 21.72 4.24
N GLY A 10 -6.79 21.53 5.42
CA GLY A 10 -6.46 22.25 6.64
C GLY A 10 -6.42 21.34 7.86
N THR A 11 -6.75 21.92 9.01
CA THR A 11 -6.82 21.23 10.29
C THR A 11 -8.10 21.56 11.04
N VAL A 12 -8.44 20.73 12.02
CA VAL A 12 -9.52 20.98 13.01
C VAL A 12 -8.97 20.82 14.41
N PRO A 13 -9.33 21.73 15.35
CA PRO A 13 -8.82 21.70 16.71
C PRO A 13 -9.49 20.61 17.56
N LEU A 14 -8.69 20.04 18.45
CA LEU A 14 -9.12 19.10 19.47
C LEU A 14 -8.47 19.47 20.81
N ASP A 15 -9.27 19.62 21.86
CA ASP A 15 -8.80 19.83 23.22
C ASP A 15 -9.02 18.58 24.06
N VAL A 16 -7.93 17.89 24.44
CA VAL A 16 -7.97 16.71 25.28
C VAL A 16 -7.55 17.09 26.70
N PRO A 17 -8.36 16.77 27.73
CA PRO A 17 -7.91 16.94 29.11
C PRO A 17 -6.66 16.10 29.38
N ASP A 18 -5.61 16.68 29.96
CA ASP A 18 -4.32 16.00 30.13
C ASP A 18 -4.44 14.66 30.88
N LYS A 19 -5.34 14.58 31.85
CA LYS A 19 -5.61 13.35 32.61
C LYS A 19 -6.22 12.21 31.78
N ASN A 20 -6.76 12.52 30.61
CA ASN A 20 -7.39 11.56 29.68
C ASN A 20 -6.49 11.23 28.48
N LEU A 21 -5.36 11.93 28.34
CA LEU A 21 -4.43 11.72 27.23
C LEU A 21 -3.42 10.64 27.60
N LEU A 22 -3.56 9.45 26.99
CA LEU A 22 -2.59 8.38 27.14
C LEU A 22 -1.34 8.67 26.32
N GLU A 23 -1.50 8.91 25.03
CA GLU A 23 -0.39 9.12 24.12
C GLU A 23 -0.84 9.79 22.81
N ILE A 24 0.10 10.49 22.14
CA ILE A 24 -0.03 10.94 20.75
C ILE A 24 0.91 10.10 19.90
N ALA A 25 0.33 9.26 19.04
CA ALA A 25 1.09 8.40 18.13
C ALA A 25 1.36 9.15 16.82
N LEU A 26 2.58 9.65 16.66
CA LEU A 26 3.06 10.28 15.43
C LEU A 26 4.23 9.47 14.87
N PRO A 27 4.41 9.46 13.53
CA PRO A 27 5.64 8.96 12.93
C PRO A 27 6.86 9.66 13.54
N LYS A 28 7.96 8.95 13.71
CA LYS A 28 9.23 9.60 14.01
C LYS A 28 9.62 10.44 12.80
N GLU A 29 9.87 11.71 13.03
CA GLU A 29 10.40 12.57 11.97
C GLU A 29 11.78 12.05 11.55
N TYR A 30 11.89 11.69 10.27
CA TYR A 30 13.13 11.23 9.68
C TYR A 30 13.53 12.20 8.57
N ILE A 31 14.55 12.99 8.86
CA ILE A 31 15.09 13.96 7.90
C ILE A 31 16.12 13.23 7.05
N PRO A 32 16.07 13.32 5.71
CA PRO A 32 17.10 12.73 4.86
C PRO A 32 18.49 13.26 5.27
N SER A 33 19.40 12.36 5.60
CA SER A 33 20.77 12.71 6.00
C SER A 33 21.68 13.02 4.80
N ARG A 34 21.25 12.67 3.60
CA ARG A 34 21.99 12.81 2.33
C ARG A 34 21.07 13.15 1.19
N ASP A 35 21.65 13.56 0.08
CA ASP A 35 20.97 13.73 -1.20
C ASP A 35 20.36 12.39 -1.68
N PRO A 36 19.09 12.35 -2.12
CA PRO A 36 18.43 11.15 -2.61
C PRO A 36 19.18 10.44 -3.76
N GLU A 37 19.73 11.21 -4.70
CA GLU A 37 20.46 10.66 -5.85
C GLU A 37 21.75 9.97 -5.39
N LEU A 38 22.46 10.55 -4.43
CA LEU A 38 23.65 9.93 -3.84
C LEU A 38 23.31 8.63 -3.08
N MET A 39 22.20 8.57 -2.34
CA MET A 39 21.76 7.35 -1.66
C MET A 39 21.45 6.23 -2.67
N ILE A 40 20.77 6.54 -3.75
CA ILE A 40 20.46 5.58 -4.82
C ILE A 40 21.75 5.10 -5.52
N GLN A 41 22.64 6.03 -5.85
CA GLN A 41 23.94 5.68 -6.46
C GLN A 41 24.76 4.76 -5.57
N GLU A 42 24.83 5.05 -4.27
CA GLU A 42 25.55 4.21 -3.28
C GLU A 42 24.93 2.81 -3.20
N ALA A 43 23.58 2.71 -3.16
CA ALA A 43 22.86 1.44 -3.17
C ALA A 43 23.17 0.62 -4.44
N MET A 44 23.19 1.26 -5.62
CA MET A 44 23.52 0.62 -6.88
C MET A 44 24.98 0.20 -6.99
N GLN A 45 25.89 0.91 -6.31
CA GLN A 45 27.33 0.56 -6.27
C GLN A 45 27.62 -0.60 -5.31
N HIS A 46 26.82 -0.75 -4.24
CA HIS A 46 27.00 -1.75 -3.18
C HIS A 46 25.73 -2.60 -2.98
N PRO A 47 25.30 -3.36 -4.03
CA PRO A 47 24.05 -4.11 -3.95
C PRO A 47 24.13 -5.25 -2.95
N LEU A 48 23.01 -5.51 -2.28
CA LEU A 48 22.88 -6.54 -1.25
C LEU A 48 22.77 -7.93 -1.89
N GLY A 49 23.74 -8.80 -1.62
CA GLY A 49 23.74 -10.20 -2.04
C GLY A 49 23.74 -10.43 -3.56
N SER A 50 24.09 -9.43 -4.35
CA SER A 50 24.17 -9.47 -5.81
C SER A 50 25.47 -8.77 -6.27
N GLY A 51 25.89 -9.00 -7.51
CA GLY A 51 26.81 -8.12 -8.21
C GLY A 51 26.14 -6.80 -8.60
N ARG A 52 26.96 -5.82 -9.01
CA ARG A 52 26.42 -4.58 -9.62
C ARG A 52 25.61 -4.96 -10.87
N LEU A 53 24.58 -4.17 -11.17
CA LEU A 53 23.70 -4.45 -12.30
C LEU A 53 24.49 -4.58 -13.61
N SER A 54 25.47 -3.68 -13.84
CA SER A 54 26.37 -3.75 -14.98
C SER A 54 27.32 -4.96 -15.05
N ALA A 55 27.37 -5.78 -13.99
CA ALA A 55 28.18 -7.00 -13.95
C ALA A 55 27.34 -8.29 -14.07
N ILE A 56 26.02 -8.19 -14.05
CA ILE A 56 25.10 -9.35 -14.11
C ILE A 56 24.26 -9.38 -15.39
N VAL A 57 24.48 -8.45 -16.30
CA VAL A 57 23.84 -8.36 -17.62
C VAL A 57 24.86 -7.93 -18.66
N GLY A 58 24.65 -8.29 -19.91
CA GLY A 58 25.54 -7.95 -21.03
C GLY A 58 24.82 -7.58 -22.32
N PRO A 59 25.60 -7.28 -23.37
CA PRO A 59 25.05 -6.93 -24.67
C PRO A 59 24.19 -8.06 -25.26
N GLY A 60 23.04 -7.71 -25.82
CA GLY A 60 22.11 -8.64 -26.48
C GLY A 60 21.14 -9.35 -25.52
N GLU A 61 21.27 -9.17 -24.20
CA GLU A 61 20.29 -9.65 -23.26
C GLU A 61 19.10 -8.68 -23.15
N THR A 62 17.91 -9.23 -23.05
CA THR A 62 16.65 -8.49 -22.87
C THR A 62 16.37 -8.23 -21.38
N VAL A 63 15.89 -7.03 -21.07
CA VAL A 63 15.68 -6.59 -19.69
C VAL A 63 14.24 -6.16 -19.47
N ALA A 64 13.57 -6.71 -18.47
CA ALA A 64 12.27 -6.23 -18.00
C ALA A 64 12.43 -5.47 -16.66
N ILE A 65 11.94 -4.22 -16.63
CA ILE A 65 11.94 -3.38 -15.44
C ILE A 65 10.49 -3.14 -15.02
N VAL A 66 10.09 -3.67 -13.86
CA VAL A 66 8.77 -3.43 -13.30
C VAL A 66 8.82 -2.21 -12.39
N ILE A 67 7.91 -1.27 -12.61
CA ILE A 67 7.75 -0.04 -11.84
C ILE A 67 6.35 0.02 -11.20
N ASP A 68 6.22 0.72 -10.10
CA ASP A 68 4.92 0.96 -9.46
C ASP A 68 4.00 1.80 -10.34
N ASP A 69 2.70 1.64 -10.18
CA ASP A 69 1.69 2.40 -10.92
C ASP A 69 1.52 3.83 -10.35
N TYR A 70 0.81 4.67 -11.11
CA TYR A 70 0.57 6.08 -10.80
C TYR A 70 -0.22 6.34 -9.50
N THR A 71 -0.85 5.31 -8.91
CA THR A 71 -1.57 5.43 -7.63
C THR A 71 -0.64 5.32 -6.42
N ARG A 72 0.65 5.04 -6.65
CA ARG A 72 1.68 4.96 -5.61
C ARG A 72 2.55 6.22 -5.59
N PRO A 73 2.93 6.70 -4.41
CA PRO A 73 3.81 7.86 -4.30
C PRO A 73 5.28 7.52 -4.59
N CYS A 74 5.54 6.46 -5.36
CA CYS A 74 6.88 6.01 -5.69
C CYS A 74 7.61 7.03 -6.58
N PRO A 75 8.86 7.42 -6.26
CA PRO A 75 9.63 8.40 -7.03
C PRO A 75 10.27 7.79 -8.27
N THR A 76 9.46 7.20 -9.15
CA THR A 76 9.90 6.47 -10.35
C THR A 76 10.84 7.27 -11.24
N LYS A 77 10.60 8.59 -11.42
CA LYS A 77 11.48 9.48 -12.17
C LYS A 77 12.91 9.56 -11.62
N THR A 78 13.08 9.32 -10.34
CA THR A 78 14.38 9.33 -9.67
C THR A 78 15.03 7.94 -9.70
N LEU A 79 14.24 6.86 -9.67
CA LEU A 79 14.73 5.49 -9.62
C LEU A 79 15.16 4.93 -10.99
N LEU A 80 14.43 5.25 -12.05
CA LEU A 80 14.69 4.69 -13.38
C LEU A 80 16.05 5.11 -13.99
N PRO A 81 16.45 6.39 -14.00
CA PRO A 81 17.69 6.82 -14.66
C PRO A 81 18.94 6.08 -14.20
N PRO A 82 19.23 5.91 -12.88
CA PRO A 82 20.42 5.19 -12.43
C PRO A 82 20.44 3.73 -12.90
N VAL A 83 19.28 3.06 -12.97
CA VAL A 83 19.18 1.68 -13.47
C VAL A 83 19.48 1.63 -14.95
N LEU A 84 18.86 2.51 -15.75
CA LEU A 84 19.09 2.60 -17.19
C LEU A 84 20.55 2.95 -17.52
N ASP A 85 21.20 3.80 -16.72
CA ASP A 85 22.61 4.14 -16.88
C ASP A 85 23.53 2.94 -16.59
N GLU A 86 23.23 2.10 -15.60
CA GLU A 86 23.97 0.87 -15.34
C GLU A 86 23.80 -0.16 -16.48
N LEU A 87 22.58 -0.31 -17.04
CA LEU A 87 22.32 -1.16 -18.19
C LEU A 87 23.11 -0.69 -19.44
N LYS A 88 23.16 0.62 -19.69
CA LYS A 88 23.98 1.19 -20.76
C LYS A 88 25.48 0.94 -20.59
N LYS A 89 25.99 1.03 -19.36
CA LYS A 89 27.40 0.68 -19.05
C LYS A 89 27.70 -0.80 -19.34
N ALA A 90 26.70 -1.68 -19.18
CA ALA A 90 26.80 -3.09 -19.54
C ALA A 90 26.68 -3.36 -21.04
N GLY A 91 26.37 -2.35 -21.86
CA GLY A 91 26.18 -2.48 -23.29
C GLY A 91 24.79 -2.95 -23.72
N VAL A 92 23.80 -2.93 -22.86
CA VAL A 92 22.38 -3.22 -23.17
C VAL A 92 21.83 -2.07 -24.04
N ASN A 93 21.18 -2.40 -25.16
CA ASN A 93 20.55 -1.39 -26.00
C ASN A 93 19.22 -0.93 -25.42
N ASP A 94 18.84 0.32 -25.64
CA ASP A 94 17.55 0.86 -25.20
C ASP A 94 16.35 0.06 -25.75
N LEU A 95 16.48 -0.56 -26.93
CA LEU A 95 15.44 -1.40 -27.56
C LEU A 95 15.30 -2.78 -26.92
N ASP A 96 16.29 -3.24 -26.15
CA ASP A 96 16.26 -4.52 -25.43
C ASP A 96 15.70 -4.33 -24.00
N VAL A 97 15.29 -3.11 -23.63
CA VAL A 97 14.73 -2.78 -22.33
C VAL A 97 13.23 -2.55 -22.43
N LEU A 98 12.46 -3.32 -21.69
CA LEU A 98 11.01 -3.17 -21.51
C LEU A 98 10.69 -2.66 -20.11
N ILE A 99 9.95 -1.56 -20.00
CA ILE A 99 9.41 -1.04 -18.73
C ILE A 99 7.97 -1.51 -18.61
N ILE A 100 7.63 -2.11 -17.46
CA ILE A 100 6.30 -2.66 -17.19
C ILE A 100 5.70 -1.93 -15.96
N ILE A 101 4.53 -1.32 -16.13
CA ILE A 101 3.79 -0.68 -15.05
C ILE A 101 2.97 -1.73 -14.30
N ALA A 102 3.21 -1.87 -13.01
CA ALA A 102 2.59 -2.85 -12.12
C ALA A 102 1.18 -2.41 -11.67
N THR A 103 0.23 -2.36 -12.60
CA THR A 103 -1.14 -1.89 -12.34
C THR A 103 -1.98 -2.84 -11.48
N GLY A 104 -1.59 -4.12 -11.41
CA GLY A 104 -2.44 -5.11 -10.75
C GLY A 104 -3.85 -5.10 -11.36
N THR A 105 -4.87 -4.81 -10.55
CA THR A 105 -6.26 -4.69 -10.99
C THR A 105 -6.72 -3.25 -11.19
N HIS A 106 -5.82 -2.26 -11.11
CA HIS A 106 -6.12 -0.88 -11.44
C HIS A 106 -6.27 -0.72 -12.97
N THR A 107 -6.97 0.31 -13.37
CA THR A 107 -7.07 0.65 -14.79
C THR A 107 -5.70 1.05 -15.34
N PRO A 108 -5.27 0.50 -16.48
CA PRO A 108 -4.04 0.95 -17.13
C PRO A 108 -4.05 2.47 -17.37
N PRO A 109 -2.95 3.17 -17.06
CA PRO A 109 -2.86 4.61 -17.22
C PRO A 109 -2.90 5.05 -18.68
N SER A 110 -3.37 6.28 -18.93
CA SER A 110 -3.26 6.91 -20.25
C SER A 110 -1.79 7.26 -20.59
N ALA A 111 -1.50 7.49 -21.86
CA ALA A 111 -0.17 7.87 -22.32
C ALA A 111 0.38 9.12 -21.62
N ASP A 112 -0.47 10.11 -21.33
CA ASP A 112 -0.07 11.33 -20.61
C ASP A 112 0.33 11.02 -19.16
N VAL A 113 -0.40 10.13 -18.47
CA VAL A 113 -0.07 9.69 -17.12
C VAL A 113 1.23 8.87 -17.11
N VAL A 114 1.43 7.98 -18.10
CA VAL A 114 2.70 7.24 -18.26
C VAL A 114 3.87 8.21 -18.46
N LYS A 115 3.70 9.18 -19.33
CA LYS A 115 4.71 10.22 -19.60
C LYS A 115 5.03 11.02 -18.34
N GLU A 116 4.02 11.35 -17.55
CA GLU A 116 4.24 11.99 -16.25
C GLU A 116 4.97 11.07 -15.27
N LEU A 117 4.64 9.79 -15.22
CA LEU A 117 5.24 8.81 -14.31
C LEU A 117 6.73 8.58 -14.57
N VAL A 118 7.14 8.47 -15.83
CA VAL A 118 8.54 8.12 -16.20
C VAL A 118 9.36 9.30 -16.70
N GLY A 119 8.73 10.39 -17.13
CA GLY A 119 9.35 11.57 -17.73
C GLY A 119 9.52 11.46 -19.25
N ASP A 120 9.58 12.62 -19.93
CA ASP A 120 9.60 12.75 -21.39
C ASP A 120 10.68 11.93 -22.09
N LYS A 121 11.90 11.92 -21.57
CA LYS A 121 13.05 11.25 -22.18
C LYS A 121 12.85 9.74 -22.20
N ILE A 122 12.44 9.15 -21.09
CA ILE A 122 12.23 7.72 -20.96
C ILE A 122 11.01 7.30 -21.81
N PHE A 123 9.91 8.05 -21.73
CA PHE A 123 8.70 7.80 -22.51
C PHE A 123 8.94 7.71 -24.02
N ARG A 124 9.90 8.50 -24.56
CA ARG A 124 10.19 8.49 -25.99
C ARG A 124 11.17 7.40 -26.45
N ASN A 125 12.03 6.94 -25.55
CA ASN A 125 13.19 6.11 -25.94
C ASN A 125 13.01 4.63 -25.56
N TYR A 126 12.07 4.29 -24.68
CA TYR A 126 11.88 2.92 -24.19
C TYR A 126 10.49 2.40 -24.50
N MET A 127 10.38 1.10 -24.70
CA MET A 127 9.09 0.43 -24.74
C MET A 127 8.49 0.38 -23.33
N ILE A 128 7.24 0.83 -23.20
CA ILE A 128 6.53 0.86 -21.91
C ILE A 128 5.17 0.20 -22.10
N ILE A 129 4.86 -0.78 -21.28
CA ILE A 129 3.55 -1.43 -21.23
C ILE A 129 2.97 -1.38 -19.83
N SER A 130 1.67 -1.56 -19.70
CA SER A 130 0.99 -1.71 -18.41
C SER A 130 0.43 -3.13 -18.32
N ASN A 131 0.45 -3.70 -17.13
CA ASN A 131 -0.29 -4.94 -16.90
C ASN A 131 -1.80 -4.69 -17.06
N ASP A 132 -2.48 -5.58 -17.75
CA ASP A 132 -3.94 -5.71 -17.72
C ASP A 132 -4.26 -7.08 -17.11
N ALA A 133 -4.66 -7.10 -15.86
CA ALA A 133 -4.91 -8.34 -15.13
C ALA A 133 -6.03 -9.22 -15.74
N VAL A 134 -6.87 -8.65 -16.59
CA VAL A 134 -8.01 -9.36 -17.23
C VAL A 134 -7.67 -9.82 -18.64
N ASN A 135 -7.09 -8.95 -19.46
CA ASN A 135 -6.87 -9.16 -20.88
C ASN A 135 -5.38 -9.34 -21.26
N GLY A 136 -4.47 -9.15 -20.29
CA GLY A 136 -3.02 -9.30 -20.51
C GLY A 136 -2.64 -10.74 -20.88
N ASN A 137 -1.50 -10.87 -21.58
CA ASN A 137 -0.96 -12.16 -21.96
C ASN A 137 -0.21 -12.80 -20.78
N HIS A 138 -0.92 -13.47 -19.89
CA HIS A 138 -0.33 -14.10 -18.70
C HIS A 138 -0.03 -15.58 -18.97
N VAL A 139 1.13 -16.04 -18.49
CA VAL A 139 1.57 -17.43 -18.57
C VAL A 139 1.67 -18.02 -17.15
N ASN A 140 1.28 -19.29 -17.00
CA ASN A 140 1.41 -20.00 -15.75
C ASN A 140 2.88 -20.37 -15.52
N VAL A 141 3.47 -19.89 -14.41
CA VAL A 141 4.86 -20.15 -14.05
C VAL A 141 5.00 -21.18 -12.92
N GLY A 142 3.90 -21.72 -12.43
CA GLY A 142 3.87 -22.73 -11.38
C GLY A 142 2.73 -22.53 -10.40
N ARG A 143 2.77 -23.30 -9.31
CA ARG A 143 1.74 -23.28 -8.27
C ARG A 143 2.38 -23.11 -6.90
N THR A 144 1.79 -22.27 -6.06
CA THR A 144 2.24 -22.06 -4.68
C THR A 144 1.87 -23.26 -3.80
N LYS A 145 2.49 -23.33 -2.61
CA LYS A 145 2.15 -24.35 -1.59
C LYS A 145 0.69 -24.29 -1.15
N ARG A 146 0.04 -23.12 -1.26
CA ARG A 146 -1.38 -22.88 -0.96
C ARG A 146 -2.29 -23.22 -2.14
N GLY A 147 -1.73 -23.70 -3.24
CA GLY A 147 -2.47 -24.15 -4.41
C GLY A 147 -2.94 -23.02 -5.34
N ASN A 148 -2.35 -21.82 -5.25
CA ASN A 148 -2.59 -20.74 -6.19
C ASN A 148 -1.77 -20.95 -7.46
N ASP A 149 -2.41 -20.99 -8.61
CA ASP A 149 -1.73 -20.99 -9.91
C ASP A 149 -1.22 -19.58 -10.21
N ILE A 150 0.09 -19.45 -10.39
CA ILE A 150 0.74 -18.17 -10.57
C ILE A 150 0.86 -17.87 -12.07
N GLU A 151 0.04 -16.91 -12.50
CA GLU A 151 -0.02 -16.44 -13.88
C GLU A 151 0.56 -15.01 -13.95
N ILE A 152 1.70 -14.87 -14.62
CA ILE A 152 2.49 -13.63 -14.73
C ILE A 152 2.54 -13.18 -16.17
N LEU A 153 2.61 -11.86 -16.39
CA LEU A 153 2.73 -11.24 -17.71
C LEU A 153 3.91 -11.87 -18.49
N LYS A 154 3.61 -12.40 -19.69
CA LYS A 154 4.56 -13.17 -20.50
C LYS A 154 5.81 -12.37 -20.83
N GLU A 155 5.66 -11.10 -21.14
CA GLU A 155 6.76 -10.20 -21.51
C GLU A 155 7.79 -10.04 -20.38
N PHE A 156 7.38 -10.15 -19.12
CA PHE A 156 8.29 -10.20 -17.97
C PHE A 156 9.00 -11.55 -17.88
N ILE A 157 8.28 -12.65 -18.12
CA ILE A 157 8.86 -14.01 -18.02
C ILE A 157 9.88 -14.26 -19.11
N ASP A 158 9.64 -13.76 -20.31
CA ASP A 158 10.53 -13.94 -21.47
C ASP A 158 11.85 -13.14 -21.39
N ALA A 159 11.95 -12.13 -20.51
CA ALA A 159 13.17 -11.34 -20.36
C ALA A 159 14.31 -12.15 -19.71
N ASP A 160 15.55 -11.91 -20.14
CA ASP A 160 16.75 -12.53 -19.60
C ASP A 160 17.09 -11.99 -18.21
N LEU A 161 16.94 -10.67 -17.99
CA LEU A 161 17.13 -10.02 -16.68
C LEU A 161 15.84 -9.34 -16.23
N LYS A 162 15.49 -9.55 -14.96
CA LYS A 162 14.24 -9.10 -14.34
C LYS A 162 14.49 -8.20 -13.14
N ILE A 163 14.05 -6.93 -13.22
CA ILE A 163 14.32 -5.88 -12.24
C ILE A 163 13.02 -5.33 -11.66
N LEU A 164 12.97 -5.13 -10.34
CA LEU A 164 11.85 -4.50 -9.64
C LEU A 164 12.26 -3.14 -9.09
N LEU A 165 11.50 -2.09 -9.40
CA LEU A 165 11.67 -0.76 -8.82
C LEU A 165 10.42 -0.38 -8.04
N GLY A 166 10.60 0.19 -6.84
CA GLY A 166 9.45 0.59 -6.04
C GLY A 166 9.83 1.23 -4.71
N ASP A 167 8.82 1.47 -3.88
CA ASP A 167 9.00 1.90 -2.51
C ASP A 167 8.54 0.83 -1.51
N ILE A 168 9.11 0.87 -0.30
CA ILE A 168 8.75 -0.02 0.78
C ILE A 168 8.01 0.80 1.82
N GLU A 169 6.76 0.41 2.09
CA GLU A 169 5.85 1.07 3.02
C GLU A 169 5.00 0.04 3.78
N TYR A 170 4.28 0.44 4.81
CA TYR A 170 3.28 -0.43 5.44
C TYR A 170 2.11 -0.75 4.51
N HIS A 171 1.61 -1.97 4.63
CA HIS A 171 0.40 -2.39 3.91
C HIS A 171 -0.57 -3.12 4.84
N TYR A 172 -1.83 -2.70 4.87
CA TYR A 172 -2.81 -3.08 5.90
C TYR A 172 -3.14 -4.58 5.99
N PHE A 173 -2.97 -5.40 4.94
CA PHE A 173 -3.12 -6.86 5.02
C PHE A 173 -1.88 -7.65 4.57
N ALA A 174 -1.06 -7.13 3.65
CA ALA A 174 0.15 -7.81 3.18
C ALA A 174 1.40 -7.54 4.05
N GLY A 175 1.22 -6.86 5.19
CA GLY A 175 2.28 -6.43 6.07
C GLY A 175 2.98 -5.18 5.56
N TYR A 176 3.62 -5.29 4.39
CA TYR A 176 4.37 -4.20 3.74
C TYR A 176 4.15 -4.21 2.23
N GLY A 177 4.37 -3.05 1.57
CA GLY A 177 4.52 -2.85 0.14
C GLY A 177 5.93 -3.18 -0.34
N GLY A 178 6.19 -3.00 -1.65
CA GLY A 178 7.51 -3.12 -2.27
C GLY A 178 7.88 -4.52 -2.77
N THR A 179 8.95 -4.60 -3.58
CA THR A 179 9.56 -5.78 -4.21
C THR A 179 8.56 -6.81 -4.76
N ARG A 180 8.33 -7.94 -4.06
CA ARG A 180 7.42 -9.01 -4.47
C ARG A 180 6.00 -8.54 -4.82
N LYS A 181 5.56 -7.38 -4.32
CA LYS A 181 4.24 -6.83 -4.70
C LYS A 181 4.19 -6.33 -6.13
N SER A 182 5.31 -5.95 -6.71
CA SER A 182 5.39 -5.61 -8.13
C SER A 182 5.15 -6.84 -9.03
N ILE A 183 5.37 -8.06 -8.52
CA ILE A 183 5.01 -9.32 -9.18
C ILE A 183 3.54 -9.68 -8.89
N LEU A 184 3.20 -9.88 -7.61
CA LEU A 184 1.85 -10.21 -7.16
C LEU A 184 1.39 -9.16 -6.12
N PRO A 185 0.43 -8.28 -6.46
CA PRO A 185 -0.47 -8.29 -7.62
C PRO A 185 0.05 -7.64 -8.91
N GLY A 186 1.16 -6.91 -8.91
CA GLY A 186 1.53 -5.91 -9.90
C GLY A 186 1.40 -6.32 -11.36
N ILE A 187 2.00 -7.46 -11.74
CA ILE A 187 2.00 -7.98 -13.11
C ILE A 187 1.36 -9.37 -13.23
N SER A 188 0.48 -9.71 -12.28
CA SER A 188 -0.23 -11.00 -12.25
C SER A 188 -1.61 -10.90 -12.90
N SER A 189 -2.17 -12.07 -13.25
CA SER A 189 -3.57 -12.19 -13.70
C SER A 189 -4.56 -11.92 -12.56
N LYS A 190 -5.79 -11.55 -12.93
CA LYS A 190 -6.89 -11.34 -11.98
C LYS A 190 -7.14 -12.57 -11.10
N ASN A 191 -7.07 -13.77 -11.66
CA ASN A 191 -7.32 -15.00 -10.90
C ASN A 191 -6.26 -15.22 -9.82
N THR A 192 -4.98 -15.09 -10.18
CA THR A 192 -3.86 -15.14 -9.25
C THR A 192 -3.99 -14.12 -8.13
N ILE A 193 -4.34 -12.88 -8.48
CA ILE A 193 -4.52 -11.78 -7.52
C ILE A 193 -5.67 -12.07 -6.55
N GLN A 194 -6.84 -12.47 -7.07
CA GLN A 194 -8.01 -12.74 -6.25
C GLN A 194 -7.75 -13.86 -5.23
N ARG A 195 -7.06 -14.92 -5.66
CA ARG A 195 -6.71 -16.04 -4.78
C ARG A 195 -5.74 -15.63 -3.68
N ASN A 196 -4.70 -14.88 -4.01
CA ASN A 196 -3.78 -14.33 -3.00
C ASN A 196 -4.52 -13.39 -2.02
N HIS A 197 -5.33 -12.49 -2.53
CA HIS A 197 -6.03 -11.51 -1.69
C HIS A 197 -7.13 -12.15 -0.83
N SER A 198 -7.66 -13.32 -1.19
CA SER A 198 -8.59 -14.06 -0.32
C SER A 198 -7.95 -14.52 1.00
N LEU A 199 -6.62 -14.56 1.08
CA LEU A 199 -5.88 -14.84 2.31
C LEU A 199 -5.99 -13.72 3.37
N LEU A 200 -6.60 -12.58 3.03
CA LEU A 200 -6.79 -11.46 3.98
C LEU A 200 -7.61 -11.85 5.23
N PHE A 201 -8.40 -12.94 5.14
CA PHE A 201 -9.18 -13.45 6.27
C PHE A 201 -8.36 -14.32 7.24
N GLU A 202 -7.12 -14.67 6.89
CA GLU A 202 -6.25 -15.45 7.77
C GLU A 202 -5.68 -14.56 8.90
N LYS A 203 -5.53 -15.17 10.10
CA LYS A 203 -5.16 -14.48 11.34
C LYS A 203 -3.94 -13.57 11.24
N HIS A 204 -2.95 -13.92 10.45
CA HIS A 204 -1.68 -13.18 10.35
C HIS A 204 -1.62 -12.24 9.13
N SER A 205 -2.74 -12.04 8.43
CA SER A 205 -2.85 -11.08 7.34
C SER A 205 -3.08 -9.66 7.87
N CYS A 206 -2.04 -9.06 8.44
CA CYS A 206 -2.12 -7.76 9.08
C CYS A 206 -0.91 -6.86 8.78
N MET A 207 -1.06 -5.57 9.06
CA MET A 207 -0.01 -4.57 8.91
C MET A 207 1.20 -4.89 9.80
N GLY A 208 2.41 -4.65 9.28
CA GLY A 208 3.65 -4.77 10.04
C GLY A 208 4.10 -6.20 10.34
N LEU A 209 3.37 -7.21 9.87
CA LEU A 209 3.76 -8.61 9.97
C LEU A 209 4.27 -9.11 8.62
N LEU A 210 5.50 -9.63 8.58
CA LEU A 210 6.14 -10.06 7.34
C LEU A 210 6.21 -11.59 7.26
N LYS A 211 7.04 -12.21 8.09
CA LYS A 211 7.38 -13.63 7.96
C LYS A 211 6.19 -14.58 8.11
N GLU A 212 5.32 -14.32 9.06
CA GLU A 212 4.15 -15.14 9.37
C GLU A 212 2.92 -14.75 8.53
N ASN A 213 3.00 -13.66 7.75
CA ASN A 213 1.90 -13.19 6.93
C ASN A 213 1.70 -14.08 5.71
N PRO A 214 0.55 -14.78 5.58
CA PRO A 214 0.32 -15.74 4.50
C PRO A 214 0.28 -15.10 3.10
N ILE A 215 -0.18 -13.86 3.02
CA ILE A 215 -0.20 -13.09 1.77
C ILE A 215 1.23 -12.79 1.31
N HIS A 216 2.08 -12.32 2.25
CA HIS A 216 3.49 -12.09 1.97
C HIS A 216 4.22 -13.36 1.56
N GLN A 217 3.98 -14.48 2.27
CA GLN A 217 4.59 -15.77 1.94
C GLN A 217 4.26 -16.18 0.50
N GLU A 218 3.00 -16.10 0.11
CA GLU A 218 2.58 -16.47 -1.25
C GLU A 218 3.10 -15.48 -2.31
N MET A 219 3.16 -14.17 -2.02
CA MET A 219 3.80 -13.18 -2.90
C MET A 219 5.29 -13.47 -3.12
N ASN A 220 6.01 -13.92 -2.08
CA ASN A 220 7.40 -14.35 -2.22
C ASN A 220 7.52 -15.63 -3.07
N GLU A 221 6.65 -16.61 -2.86
CA GLU A 221 6.64 -17.80 -3.72
C GLU A 221 6.39 -17.43 -5.19
N ALA A 222 5.45 -16.52 -5.46
CA ALA A 222 5.18 -16.02 -6.81
C ALA A 222 6.41 -15.31 -7.42
N MET A 223 7.10 -14.48 -6.65
CA MET A 223 8.32 -13.81 -7.09
C MET A 223 9.44 -14.81 -7.43
N HIS A 224 9.62 -15.85 -6.62
CA HIS A 224 10.59 -16.90 -6.92
C HIS A 224 10.23 -17.72 -8.16
N LEU A 225 8.94 -18.04 -8.35
CA LEU A 225 8.46 -18.75 -9.55
C LEU A 225 8.64 -17.88 -10.82
N ALA A 226 8.48 -16.58 -10.71
CA ALA A 226 8.68 -15.64 -11.84
C ALA A 226 10.16 -15.41 -12.16
N GLY A 227 11.08 -15.67 -11.24
CA GLY A 227 12.53 -15.54 -11.43
C GLY A 227 12.98 -14.08 -11.42
N CYS A 228 12.98 -13.42 -10.28
CA CYS A 228 13.42 -12.03 -10.16
C CYS A 228 14.89 -11.92 -9.75
N ASP A 229 15.68 -11.10 -10.48
CA ASP A 229 17.15 -11.06 -10.34
C ASP A 229 17.63 -9.91 -9.48
N PHE A 230 16.98 -8.74 -9.58
CA PHE A 230 17.44 -7.51 -8.96
C PHE A 230 16.27 -6.62 -8.54
N ALA A 231 16.44 -5.89 -7.46
CA ALA A 231 15.52 -4.85 -7.04
C ALA A 231 16.27 -3.58 -6.68
N LEU A 232 15.65 -2.42 -6.91
CA LEU A 232 16.02 -1.15 -6.31
C LEU A 232 14.77 -0.59 -5.63
N SER A 233 14.82 -0.44 -4.31
CA SER A 233 13.70 0.11 -3.55
C SER A 233 14.14 1.20 -2.59
N VAL A 234 13.23 2.13 -2.34
CA VAL A 234 13.42 3.23 -1.42
C VAL A 234 12.41 3.17 -0.27
N VAL A 235 12.70 3.91 0.79
CA VAL A 235 11.74 4.26 1.84
C VAL A 235 11.60 5.77 1.85
N GLN A 236 10.37 6.26 1.96
CA GLN A 236 10.04 7.68 2.01
C GLN A 236 9.50 8.05 3.40
N ASN A 237 9.74 9.31 3.81
CA ASN A 237 9.10 9.87 5.00
C ASN A 237 7.69 10.40 4.69
N SER A 238 6.99 10.96 5.71
CA SER A 238 5.65 11.53 5.58
C SER A 238 5.52 12.69 4.58
N HIS A 239 6.66 13.27 4.15
CA HIS A 239 6.75 14.34 3.15
C HIS A 239 7.19 13.80 1.77
N HIS A 240 7.09 12.51 1.54
CA HIS A 240 7.52 11.83 0.30
C HIS A 240 8.99 12.08 -0.08
N ARG A 241 9.85 12.36 0.90
CA ARG A 241 11.29 12.46 0.67
C ARG A 241 11.96 11.13 0.93
N ILE A 242 12.83 10.70 0.01
CA ILE A 242 13.61 9.47 0.14
C ILE A 242 14.53 9.61 1.38
N VAL A 243 14.47 8.65 2.27
CA VAL A 243 15.27 8.57 3.50
C VAL A 243 16.14 7.32 3.58
N GLY A 244 15.96 6.38 2.65
CA GLY A 244 16.77 5.21 2.49
C GLY A 244 16.61 4.60 1.09
N ALA A 245 17.67 3.97 0.58
CA ALA A 245 17.66 3.28 -0.70
C ALA A 245 18.50 1.99 -0.60
N TRP A 246 18.03 0.90 -1.21
CA TRP A 246 18.72 -0.38 -1.28
C TRP A 246 18.53 -1.01 -2.64
N ALA A 247 19.59 -1.66 -3.13
CA ALA A 247 19.59 -2.40 -4.37
C ALA A 247 20.16 -3.81 -4.16
N GLY A 248 19.86 -4.75 -5.06
CA GLY A 248 20.38 -6.12 -5.03
C GLY A 248 19.29 -7.18 -5.01
N LYS A 249 19.50 -8.30 -4.29
CA LYS A 249 18.51 -9.36 -4.19
C LYS A 249 17.23 -8.87 -3.55
N PRO A 250 16.05 -9.11 -4.17
CA PRO A 250 14.77 -8.55 -3.74
C PRO A 250 14.44 -8.79 -2.26
N GLU A 251 14.75 -9.97 -1.72
CA GLU A 251 14.47 -10.30 -0.33
C GLU A 251 15.34 -9.49 0.64
N LEU A 252 16.61 -9.32 0.33
CA LEU A 252 17.54 -8.54 1.16
C LEU A 252 17.22 -7.05 1.11
N VAL A 253 16.82 -6.56 -0.05
CA VAL A 253 16.31 -5.18 -0.23
C VAL A 253 15.06 -4.97 0.62
N MET A 254 14.10 -5.93 0.57
CA MET A 254 12.90 -5.89 1.37
C MET A 254 13.19 -5.87 2.86
N ASP A 255 14.05 -6.77 3.35
CA ASP A 255 14.42 -6.86 4.76
C ASP A 255 15.11 -5.58 5.28
N ALA A 256 15.93 -4.95 4.44
CA ALA A 256 16.59 -3.71 4.80
C ALA A 256 15.61 -2.52 4.88
N GLY A 257 14.71 -2.39 3.89
CA GLY A 257 13.71 -1.33 3.87
C GLY A 257 12.69 -1.45 5.00
N VAL A 258 12.21 -2.66 5.29
CA VAL A 258 11.28 -2.94 6.40
C VAL A 258 11.83 -2.46 7.73
N LYS A 259 13.12 -2.69 8.01
CA LYS A 259 13.76 -2.22 9.26
C LYS A 259 13.68 -0.69 9.42
N LEU A 260 13.85 0.05 8.33
CA LEU A 260 13.73 1.50 8.37
C LEU A 260 12.27 1.93 8.53
N VAL A 261 11.33 1.31 7.80
CA VAL A 261 9.89 1.57 7.94
C VAL A 261 9.45 1.36 9.39
N ASP A 262 9.86 0.24 10.01
CA ASP A 262 9.55 -0.03 11.42
C ASP A 262 10.16 1.01 12.37
N THR A 263 11.40 1.42 12.12
CA THR A 263 12.06 2.45 12.91
C THR A 263 11.32 3.79 12.87
N MET A 264 10.72 4.13 11.72
CA MET A 264 10.04 5.40 11.50
C MET A 264 8.59 5.40 11.97
N TYR A 265 7.87 4.32 11.72
CA TYR A 265 6.41 4.31 11.84
C TYR A 265 5.87 3.37 12.91
N LYS A 266 6.65 2.37 13.35
CA LYS A 266 6.21 1.46 14.39
C LYS A 266 6.24 2.16 15.74
N LYS A 267 5.08 2.21 16.39
CA LYS A 267 4.91 2.76 17.72
C LYS A 267 4.42 1.68 18.66
N GLU A 268 5.14 1.46 19.74
CA GLU A 268 4.67 0.63 20.85
C GLU A 268 3.83 1.49 21.78
N ILE A 269 2.67 1.02 22.15
CA ILE A 269 1.77 1.64 23.14
C ILE A 269 1.85 0.87 24.44
N SER A 270 1.82 1.59 25.58
CA SER A 270 1.95 0.98 26.91
C SER A 270 0.73 0.14 27.29
N GLU A 271 -0.45 0.56 26.86
CA GLU A 271 -1.73 -0.11 27.08
C GLU A 271 -2.73 0.24 25.98
N ALA A 272 -3.71 -0.64 25.76
CA ALA A 272 -4.78 -0.36 24.82
C ALA A 272 -5.68 0.77 25.38
N PRO A 273 -5.97 1.83 24.60
CA PRO A 273 -6.82 2.93 25.04
C PRO A 273 -8.31 2.57 24.99
N ASP A 274 -9.12 3.22 25.85
CA ASP A 274 -10.57 3.14 25.81
C ASP A 274 -11.15 3.91 24.60
N ILE A 275 -10.47 4.97 24.19
CA ILE A 275 -10.85 5.83 23.04
C ILE A 275 -9.65 6.01 22.14
N VAL A 276 -9.83 5.75 20.85
CA VAL A 276 -8.85 6.10 19.81
C VAL A 276 -9.39 7.20 18.93
N ILE A 277 -8.68 8.31 18.86
CA ILE A 277 -8.97 9.40 17.92
C ILE A 277 -7.99 9.28 16.75
N THR A 278 -8.51 9.11 15.56
CA THR A 278 -7.69 8.95 14.35
C THR A 278 -8.13 9.91 13.25
N ALA A 279 -7.19 10.69 12.72
CA ALA A 279 -7.40 11.48 11.52
C ALA A 279 -6.95 10.70 10.27
N ALA A 280 -7.71 10.80 9.19
CA ALA A 280 -7.37 10.17 7.92
C ALA A 280 -6.25 10.91 7.14
N ASN A 281 -5.45 11.71 7.82
CA ASN A 281 -4.29 12.44 7.31
C ASN A 281 -4.62 13.58 6.30
N GLY A 282 -5.88 14.07 6.26
CA GLY A 282 -6.27 15.15 5.36
C GLY A 282 -6.23 14.79 3.87
N HIS A 283 -6.35 15.80 3.00
CA HIS A 283 -6.38 15.61 1.56
C HIS A 283 -5.01 15.13 1.01
N PRO A 284 -4.98 14.13 0.12
CA PRO A 284 -6.10 13.43 -0.53
C PRO A 284 -6.59 12.17 0.22
N HIS A 285 -6.07 11.85 1.39
CA HIS A 285 -6.36 10.59 2.10
C HIS A 285 -7.76 10.57 2.72
N ASP A 286 -8.38 11.73 2.97
CA ASP A 286 -9.74 11.87 3.48
C ASP A 286 -10.74 12.37 2.42
N ILE A 287 -10.39 12.29 1.14
CA ILE A 287 -11.24 12.77 0.04
C ILE A 287 -12.62 12.08 0.02
N ASN A 288 -12.69 10.84 0.49
CA ASN A 288 -13.93 10.09 0.66
C ASN A 288 -13.81 9.04 1.77
N LEU A 289 -14.94 8.49 2.20
CA LEU A 289 -14.99 7.50 3.29
C LEU A 289 -14.22 6.22 2.95
N TYR A 290 -14.28 5.76 1.70
CA TYR A 290 -13.55 4.56 1.24
C TYR A 290 -12.05 4.66 1.48
N GLN A 291 -11.46 5.86 1.34
CA GLN A 291 -10.05 6.09 1.66
C GLN A 291 -9.83 6.24 3.17
N ALA A 292 -10.67 7.01 3.85
CA ALA A 292 -10.58 7.26 5.29
C ALA A 292 -10.68 5.98 6.14
N MET A 293 -11.34 4.94 5.63
CA MET A 293 -11.42 3.61 6.26
C MET A 293 -10.08 2.98 6.59
N LYS A 294 -8.98 3.40 5.96
CA LYS A 294 -7.64 2.93 6.30
C LYS A 294 -7.23 3.35 7.71
N ALA A 295 -7.54 4.61 8.09
CA ALA A 295 -7.30 5.12 9.44
C ALA A 295 -8.15 4.39 10.48
N MET A 296 -9.43 4.16 10.19
CA MET A 296 -10.32 3.39 11.06
C MET A 296 -9.80 1.96 11.28
N HIS A 297 -9.35 1.28 10.21
CA HIS A 297 -8.76 -0.05 10.32
C HIS A 297 -7.53 -0.06 11.24
N THR A 298 -6.67 0.95 11.16
CA THR A 298 -5.52 1.08 12.06
C THR A 298 -5.97 1.30 13.50
N ALA A 299 -6.99 2.13 13.75
CA ALA A 299 -7.55 2.36 15.09
C ALA A 299 -8.09 1.07 15.73
N CYS A 300 -8.75 0.21 14.94
CA CYS A 300 -9.24 -1.09 15.40
C CYS A 300 -8.13 -2.04 15.91
N GLN A 301 -6.88 -1.82 15.50
CA GLN A 301 -5.76 -2.68 15.94
C GLN A 301 -5.31 -2.40 17.38
N ILE A 302 -5.64 -1.23 17.92
CA ILE A 302 -5.08 -0.74 19.19
C ILE A 302 -6.12 -0.41 20.25
N VAL A 303 -7.37 -0.13 19.87
CA VAL A 303 -8.44 0.18 20.79
C VAL A 303 -8.82 -1.05 21.63
N LYS A 304 -9.17 -0.87 22.90
CA LYS A 304 -9.71 -1.96 23.76
C LYS A 304 -10.93 -2.61 23.12
N PRO A 305 -11.21 -3.88 23.40
CA PRO A 305 -12.50 -4.49 23.03
C PRO A 305 -13.67 -3.60 23.48
N HIS A 306 -14.58 -3.30 22.57
CA HIS A 306 -15.71 -2.39 22.75
C HIS A 306 -15.35 -0.91 23.04
N GLY A 307 -14.09 -0.53 22.97
CA GLY A 307 -13.66 0.87 23.07
C GLY A 307 -14.14 1.71 21.89
N VAL A 308 -14.14 3.02 22.03
CA VAL A 308 -14.71 3.96 21.07
C VAL A 308 -13.66 4.42 20.05
N ILE A 309 -14.05 4.49 18.79
CA ILE A 309 -13.21 5.06 17.72
C ILE A 309 -13.82 6.39 17.26
N ILE A 310 -13.02 7.46 17.25
CA ILE A 310 -13.39 8.75 16.64
C ILE A 310 -12.61 8.86 15.35
N LEU A 311 -13.31 8.84 14.21
CA LEU A 311 -12.73 9.03 12.88
C LEU A 311 -12.92 10.46 12.42
N ILE A 312 -11.82 11.15 12.14
CA ILE A 312 -11.78 12.51 11.63
C ILE A 312 -11.42 12.48 10.14
N ALA A 313 -12.38 12.85 9.28
CA ALA A 313 -12.20 12.82 7.83
C ALA A 313 -13.22 13.72 7.13
N GLU A 314 -12.79 14.62 6.25
CA GLU A 314 -13.68 15.58 5.59
C GLU A 314 -14.70 14.89 4.67
N CYS A 315 -14.24 13.95 3.83
CA CYS A 315 -15.03 13.19 2.86
C CYS A 315 -15.87 14.05 1.91
N PRO A 316 -15.30 15.06 1.22
CA PRO A 316 -16.04 15.93 0.32
C PRO A 316 -16.67 15.19 -0.87
N GLU A 317 -16.10 14.06 -1.29
CA GLU A 317 -16.65 13.18 -2.34
C GLU A 317 -17.57 12.07 -1.79
N GLY A 318 -18.02 12.20 -0.54
CA GLY A 318 -18.95 11.24 0.10
C GLY A 318 -18.30 9.87 0.34
N HIS A 319 -18.99 8.81 -0.09
CA HIS A 319 -18.56 7.43 0.20
C HIS A 319 -17.42 6.89 -0.70
N GLY A 320 -17.25 7.41 -1.92
CA GLY A 320 -16.12 7.15 -2.82
C GLY A 320 -16.16 5.86 -3.66
N SER A 321 -16.97 4.87 -3.32
CA SER A 321 -17.05 3.60 -4.06
C SER A 321 -18.46 3.01 -4.04
N GLN A 322 -19.05 2.86 -5.23
CA GLN A 322 -20.38 2.25 -5.38
C GLN A 322 -20.37 0.77 -4.96
N LEU A 323 -19.33 0.02 -5.35
CA LEU A 323 -19.18 -1.38 -4.96
C LEU A 323 -19.18 -1.56 -3.43
N TYR A 324 -18.47 -0.69 -2.72
CA TYR A 324 -18.43 -0.69 -1.25
C TYR A 324 -19.83 -0.48 -0.66
N ILE A 325 -20.60 0.49 -1.19
CA ILE A 325 -21.97 0.77 -0.77
C ILE A 325 -22.91 -0.40 -1.07
N ASP A 326 -22.83 -0.97 -2.26
CA ASP A 326 -23.68 -2.09 -2.67
C ASP A 326 -23.49 -3.30 -1.77
N TRP A 327 -22.24 -3.54 -1.35
CA TRP A 327 -21.91 -4.63 -0.42
C TRP A 327 -22.44 -4.36 0.99
N LEU A 328 -22.33 -3.13 1.51
CA LEU A 328 -22.92 -2.76 2.80
C LEU A 328 -24.45 -2.81 2.80
N LYS A 329 -25.10 -2.49 1.67
CA LYS A 329 -26.56 -2.64 1.51
C LYS A 329 -27.00 -4.09 1.44
N LYS A 330 -26.19 -4.93 0.78
CA LYS A 330 -26.51 -6.34 0.55
C LYS A 330 -26.28 -7.22 1.77
N TYR A 331 -25.25 -6.93 2.55
CA TYR A 331 -24.83 -7.74 3.67
C TYR A 331 -24.80 -6.93 4.97
N THR A 332 -25.42 -7.46 6.00
CA THR A 332 -25.60 -6.76 7.27
C THR A 332 -24.50 -7.06 8.28
N THR A 333 -23.80 -8.21 8.14
CA THR A 333 -22.73 -8.65 9.03
C THR A 333 -21.41 -8.89 8.33
N SER A 334 -20.32 -8.80 9.10
CA SER A 334 -18.97 -9.13 8.60
C SER A 334 -18.86 -10.59 8.18
N GLU A 335 -19.54 -11.50 8.87
CA GLU A 335 -19.56 -12.93 8.58
C GLU A 335 -20.18 -13.23 7.21
N GLU A 336 -21.31 -12.57 6.88
CA GLU A 336 -21.96 -12.70 5.56
C GLU A 336 -21.04 -12.24 4.44
N ILE A 337 -20.36 -11.09 4.63
CA ILE A 337 -19.40 -10.56 3.66
C ILE A 337 -18.21 -11.51 3.50
N GLN A 338 -17.67 -12.01 4.62
CA GLN A 338 -16.56 -12.96 4.59
C GLN A 338 -16.92 -14.23 3.80
N LYS A 339 -18.06 -14.84 4.08
CA LYS A 339 -18.55 -16.04 3.33
C LYS A 339 -18.70 -15.76 1.84
N ALA A 340 -19.26 -14.60 1.49
CA ALA A 340 -19.43 -14.21 0.10
C ALA A 340 -18.09 -14.02 -0.62
N LEU A 341 -17.11 -13.37 0.03
CA LEU A 341 -15.78 -13.13 -0.51
C LEU A 341 -14.91 -14.39 -0.54
N GLN A 342 -15.06 -15.33 0.40
CA GLN A 342 -14.39 -16.61 0.35
C GLN A 342 -14.85 -17.46 -0.83
N ASN A 343 -16.13 -17.38 -1.20
CA ASN A 343 -16.68 -18.06 -2.38
C ASN A 343 -16.28 -17.41 -3.70
N ASN A 344 -16.26 -16.09 -3.74
CA ASN A 344 -15.88 -15.31 -4.91
C ASN A 344 -15.28 -13.97 -4.48
N PHE A 345 -13.95 -13.91 -4.43
CA PHE A 345 -13.26 -12.72 -3.98
C PHE A 345 -13.40 -11.58 -5.00
N ILE A 346 -13.91 -10.44 -4.54
CA ILE A 346 -14.04 -9.22 -5.34
C ILE A 346 -13.20 -8.12 -4.71
N ILE A 347 -12.19 -7.66 -5.43
CA ILE A 347 -11.31 -6.58 -4.99
C ILE A 347 -12.13 -5.31 -4.82
N GLY A 348 -11.91 -4.60 -3.72
CA GLY A 348 -12.70 -3.42 -3.33
C GLY A 348 -13.85 -3.75 -2.38
N ALA A 349 -14.54 -4.88 -2.55
CA ALA A 349 -15.62 -5.30 -1.66
C ALA A 349 -15.14 -5.68 -0.25
N HIS A 350 -13.89 -6.11 -0.09
CA HIS A 350 -13.27 -6.39 1.21
C HIS A 350 -13.25 -5.18 2.15
N LYS A 351 -13.37 -3.96 1.63
CA LYS A 351 -13.54 -2.75 2.46
C LYS A 351 -14.84 -2.79 3.26
N ALA A 352 -15.92 -3.35 2.72
CA ALA A 352 -17.16 -3.53 3.44
C ALA A 352 -17.00 -4.54 4.61
N PHE A 353 -16.16 -5.56 4.44
CA PHE A 353 -15.80 -6.50 5.51
C PHE A 353 -15.12 -5.78 6.69
N TYR A 354 -14.06 -5.03 6.43
CA TYR A 354 -13.37 -4.28 7.48
C TYR A 354 -14.25 -3.22 8.13
N HIS A 355 -15.15 -2.61 7.35
CA HIS A 355 -16.14 -1.68 7.88
C HIS A 355 -17.07 -2.37 8.90
N ARG A 356 -17.68 -3.50 8.51
CA ARG A 356 -18.60 -4.24 9.41
C ARG A 356 -17.90 -4.70 10.67
N ILE A 357 -16.70 -5.27 10.57
CA ILE A 357 -15.89 -5.63 11.75
C ILE A 357 -15.71 -4.45 12.70
N ALA A 358 -15.40 -3.27 12.18
CA ALA A 358 -15.19 -2.09 13.01
C ALA A 358 -16.45 -1.71 13.78
N VAL A 359 -17.60 -1.59 13.11
CA VAL A 359 -18.85 -1.16 13.76
C VAL A 359 -19.54 -2.25 14.59
N GLU A 360 -19.26 -3.52 14.32
CA GLU A 360 -19.73 -4.64 15.14
C GLU A 360 -19.00 -4.71 16.50
N ASN A 361 -17.75 -4.30 16.53
CA ASN A 361 -16.91 -4.41 17.72
C ASN A 361 -16.74 -3.09 18.49
N HIS A 362 -16.95 -1.94 17.82
CA HIS A 362 -16.67 -0.63 18.38
C HIS A 362 -17.76 0.40 18.03
N PRO A 363 -18.20 1.22 18.97
CA PRO A 363 -18.88 2.46 18.64
C PRO A 363 -17.95 3.36 17.82
N VAL A 364 -18.41 3.81 16.65
CA VAL A 364 -17.63 4.71 15.78
C VAL A 364 -18.32 6.06 15.68
N ILE A 365 -17.59 7.13 16.02
CA ILE A 365 -18.05 8.52 15.93
C ILE A 365 -17.31 9.16 14.76
N LEU A 366 -18.04 9.69 13.78
CA LEU A 366 -17.50 10.33 12.60
C LEU A 366 -17.60 11.85 12.69
N VAL A 367 -16.49 12.54 12.51
CA VAL A 367 -16.43 13.99 12.27
C VAL A 367 -16.13 14.21 10.81
N SER A 368 -17.12 14.70 10.03
CA SER A 368 -17.04 14.79 8.59
C SER A 368 -17.95 15.89 8.04
N ALA A 369 -17.57 16.44 6.88
CA ALA A 369 -18.43 17.30 6.07
C ALA A 369 -19.53 16.49 5.34
N MET A 370 -19.39 15.17 5.24
CA MET A 370 -20.38 14.31 4.60
C MET A 370 -21.73 14.40 5.33
N ASP A 371 -22.75 14.89 4.65
CA ASP A 371 -24.09 15.08 5.19
C ASP A 371 -25.12 14.20 4.46
N THR A 372 -25.25 12.97 4.93
CA THR A 372 -26.21 11.99 4.40
C THR A 372 -26.75 11.12 5.53
N PRO A 373 -28.03 10.70 5.46
CA PRO A 373 -28.63 9.73 6.40
C PRO A 373 -27.88 8.39 6.42
N ASP A 374 -27.12 8.07 5.37
CA ASP A 374 -26.33 6.84 5.29
C ASP A 374 -25.25 6.75 6.39
N VAL A 375 -24.80 7.89 6.93
CA VAL A 375 -23.82 7.89 8.03
C VAL A 375 -24.32 7.03 9.20
N THR A 376 -25.57 7.17 9.59
CA THR A 376 -26.16 6.37 10.67
C THR A 376 -26.82 5.10 10.17
N ASN A 377 -27.61 5.19 9.08
CA ASN A 377 -28.47 4.09 8.66
C ASN A 377 -27.72 2.95 7.96
N LEU A 378 -26.68 3.27 7.20
CA LEU A 378 -25.90 2.30 6.42
C LEU A 378 -24.55 2.01 7.03
N PHE A 379 -23.81 3.08 7.41
CA PHE A 379 -22.46 2.93 7.95
C PHE A 379 -22.44 2.60 9.44
N GLY A 380 -23.53 2.83 10.19
CA GLY A 380 -23.60 2.55 11.62
C GLY A 380 -22.74 3.49 12.47
N PHE A 381 -22.42 4.67 11.95
CA PHE A 381 -21.63 5.68 12.66
C PHE A 381 -22.54 6.65 13.41
N THR A 382 -22.07 7.17 14.52
CA THR A 382 -22.63 8.37 15.12
C THR A 382 -21.91 9.58 14.50
N LYS A 383 -22.65 10.60 14.02
CA LYS A 383 -22.05 11.81 13.47
C LYS A 383 -21.98 12.90 14.53
N GLU A 384 -20.83 13.56 14.64
CA GLU A 384 -20.66 14.78 15.42
C GLU A 384 -20.07 15.91 14.55
N LYS A 385 -20.28 17.15 14.97
CA LYS A 385 -19.88 18.32 14.18
C LYS A 385 -18.41 18.69 14.36
N THR A 386 -17.90 18.52 15.58
CA THR A 386 -16.53 18.87 15.93
C THR A 386 -15.82 17.72 16.64
N PRO A 387 -14.47 17.69 16.61
CA PRO A 387 -13.71 16.72 17.40
C PRO A 387 -14.00 16.78 18.90
N ASN A 388 -14.25 17.98 19.44
CA ASN A 388 -14.56 18.17 20.86
C ASN A 388 -15.93 17.59 21.24
N ASP A 389 -16.96 17.75 20.39
CA ASP A 389 -18.26 17.12 20.58
C ASP A 389 -18.13 15.59 20.54
N ALA A 390 -17.37 15.08 19.55
CA ALA A 390 -17.08 13.65 19.41
C ALA A 390 -16.36 13.08 20.65
N LEU A 391 -15.36 13.79 21.18
CA LEU A 391 -14.65 13.39 22.39
C LEU A 391 -15.57 13.39 23.61
N SER A 392 -16.40 14.43 23.77
CA SER A 392 -17.36 14.52 24.88
C SER A 392 -18.32 13.32 24.86
N LYS A 393 -18.81 12.96 23.69
CA LYS A 393 -19.67 11.78 23.50
C LYS A 393 -18.94 10.47 23.75
N ALA A 394 -17.71 10.33 23.25
CA ALA A 394 -16.90 9.13 23.48
C ALA A 394 -16.62 8.92 24.98
N LEU A 395 -16.29 9.99 25.71
CA LEU A 395 -16.10 9.93 27.17
C LEU A 395 -17.36 9.47 27.91
N ALA A 396 -18.54 9.88 27.43
CA ALA A 396 -19.81 9.41 28.01
C ALA A 396 -20.13 7.95 27.69
N LEU A 397 -19.60 7.39 26.63
CA LEU A 397 -19.75 5.98 26.25
C LEU A 397 -18.74 5.06 26.94
N SER A 398 -17.59 5.59 27.33
CA SER A 398 -16.47 4.82 27.91
C SER A 398 -16.49 4.81 29.45
N GLY A 399 -17.26 5.68 30.08
CA GLY A 399 -17.37 5.82 31.53
C GLY A 399 -18.47 5.14 32.14
#